data_cc837b5b64da0004325e3cfdc8648f37
#
_entry.id   cc837b5b64da0004325e3cfdc8648f37
#
_cell.length_a   1.000
_cell.length_b   1.000
_cell.length_c   1.000
_cell.angle_alpha   90.00
_cell.angle_beta   90.00
_cell.angle_gamma   90.00
#
_symmetry.space_group_name_H-M   'P 1'
#
loop_
_entity.id
_entity.type
_entity.pdbx_description
1 polymer ?
#
loop_
_entity_poly.entity_id
_entity_poly.type
_entity_poly.pdbx_seq_one_letter_code
_entity_poly.pdbx_strand_id
1 'polypeptide(L)'
;MNLDAQTLGSLQTVLEHFGVAVGAISGALAARGKQVDLFGVVVLAIVTAFGGGTVRDLLLGAPVFWIGNSSYLHNAGITALATFVVARFYVIPEAVLQVSDAFVLAVFTMLGAQRAEAFGAGPAITVTMGMITGVVGGVLRDVLTGEIPMVFRRRIYLYATAALCGGLVFVGLNYGWPDHPHASVLAGVLVTLALRLAAIRWRLSLPEFEHKDDGPTTTPEGD
;
A
#
# COMPACT_ATOMS: atom_id res chain seq x y z
N MET A 1 -10.31 -25.25 20.63
CA MET A 1 -10.91 -24.01 20.19
C MET A 1 -10.04 -22.76 20.44
N ASN A 2 -8.98 -22.82 21.26
CA ASN A 2 -8.11 -21.64 21.52
C ASN A 2 -6.87 -21.53 20.62
N LEU A 3 -6.47 -22.61 19.92
CA LEU A 3 -5.30 -22.63 19.05
C LEU A 3 -5.50 -21.76 17.78
N ASP A 4 -6.72 -21.78 17.24
CA ASP A 4 -7.01 -21.03 15.99
C ASP A 4 -7.00 -19.51 16.19
N ALA A 5 -7.56 -19.00 17.30
CA ALA A 5 -7.58 -17.58 17.62
C ALA A 5 -6.17 -17.04 17.92
N GLN A 6 -5.33 -17.83 18.58
CA GLN A 6 -3.94 -17.46 18.90
C GLN A 6 -3.07 -17.48 17.65
N THR A 7 -3.30 -18.42 16.73
CA THR A 7 -2.61 -18.52 15.45
C THR A 7 -3.01 -17.36 14.52
N LEU A 8 -4.30 -17.00 14.50
CA LEU A 8 -4.80 -15.82 13.76
C LEU A 8 -4.14 -14.52 14.24
N GLY A 9 -4.09 -14.31 15.55
CA GLY A 9 -3.45 -13.11 16.11
C GLY A 9 -1.94 -13.05 15.82
N SER A 10 -1.25 -14.20 15.83
CA SER A 10 0.17 -14.25 15.50
C SER A 10 0.44 -13.97 14.02
N LEU A 11 -0.36 -14.53 13.10
CA LEU A 11 -0.23 -14.26 11.66
C LEU A 11 -0.50 -12.80 11.33
N GLN A 12 -1.54 -12.21 11.91
CA GLN A 12 -1.84 -10.79 11.73
C GLN A 12 -0.67 -9.91 12.18
N THR A 13 -0.12 -10.15 13.37
CA THR A 13 1.03 -9.42 13.91
C THR A 13 2.26 -9.54 13.00
N VAL A 14 2.54 -10.74 12.47
CA VAL A 14 3.64 -10.95 11.51
C VAL A 14 3.41 -10.16 10.23
N LEU A 15 2.20 -10.19 9.67
CA LEU A 15 1.85 -9.44 8.47
C LEU A 15 1.93 -7.92 8.70
N GLU A 16 1.50 -7.43 9.86
CA GLU A 16 1.63 -6.01 10.24
C GLU A 16 3.10 -5.58 10.30
N HIS A 17 3.95 -6.33 11.01
CA HIS A 17 5.38 -6.03 11.09
C HIS A 17 6.08 -6.12 9.72
N PHE A 18 5.73 -7.11 8.91
CA PHE A 18 6.23 -7.23 7.55
C PHE A 18 5.80 -6.03 6.70
N GLY A 19 4.50 -5.68 6.72
CA GLY A 19 3.96 -4.53 6.00
C GLY A 19 4.62 -3.22 6.41
N VAL A 20 4.84 -3.01 7.71
CA VAL A 20 5.55 -1.85 8.26
C VAL A 20 6.99 -1.79 7.76
N ALA A 21 7.73 -2.90 7.79
CA ALA A 21 9.10 -2.94 7.30
C ALA A 21 9.17 -2.61 5.80
N VAL A 22 8.34 -3.26 4.98
CA VAL A 22 8.34 -3.01 3.52
C VAL A 22 7.84 -1.59 3.20
N GLY A 23 6.88 -1.07 3.96
CA GLY A 23 6.42 0.32 3.86
C GLY A 23 7.52 1.32 4.20
N ALA A 24 8.31 1.06 5.23
CA ALA A 24 9.45 1.88 5.60
C ALA A 24 10.56 1.85 4.53
N ILE A 25 10.83 0.67 3.92
CA ILE A 25 11.74 0.57 2.76
C ILE A 25 11.22 1.44 1.62
N SER A 26 9.95 1.32 1.26
CA SER A 26 9.33 2.11 0.19
C SER A 26 9.44 3.61 0.44
N GLY A 27 9.16 4.07 1.67
CA GLY A 27 9.28 5.46 2.07
C GLY A 27 10.72 5.98 2.02
N ALA A 28 11.66 5.21 2.58
CA ALA A 28 13.08 5.58 2.57
C ALA A 28 13.66 5.66 1.15
N LEU A 29 13.28 4.72 0.26
CA LEU A 29 13.72 4.73 -1.14
C LEU A 29 13.14 5.89 -1.94
N ALA A 30 11.93 6.34 -1.64
CA ALA A 30 11.31 7.50 -2.28
C ALA A 30 12.02 8.83 -1.97
N ALA A 31 12.74 8.89 -0.86
CA ALA A 31 13.58 10.04 -0.50
C ALA A 31 14.84 10.18 -1.38
N ARG A 32 15.20 9.13 -2.12
CA ARG A 32 16.40 9.13 -2.95
C ARG A 32 16.32 10.18 -4.05
N GLY A 33 17.40 10.96 -4.20
CA GLY A 33 17.45 12.06 -5.17
C GLY A 33 16.67 13.31 -4.76
N LYS A 34 16.01 13.28 -3.60
CA LYS A 34 15.40 14.45 -2.97
C LYS A 34 16.39 15.08 -1.99
N GLN A 35 16.29 16.38 -1.79
CA GLN A 35 17.16 17.13 -0.88
C GLN A 35 16.64 16.96 0.57
N VAL A 36 16.65 15.73 1.08
CA VAL A 36 16.21 15.42 2.44
C VAL A 36 17.38 14.78 3.22
N ASP A 37 17.50 15.13 4.50
CA ASP A 37 18.48 14.55 5.41
C ASP A 37 18.03 13.20 5.98
N LEU A 38 18.84 12.60 6.83
CA LEU A 38 18.53 11.33 7.48
C LEU A 38 17.22 11.39 8.27
N PHE A 39 16.95 12.51 8.96
CA PHE A 39 15.73 12.68 9.73
C PHE A 39 14.50 12.68 8.80
N GLY A 40 14.57 13.42 7.70
CA GLY A 40 13.53 13.43 6.67
C GLY A 40 13.27 12.05 6.05
N VAL A 41 14.32 11.26 5.81
CA VAL A 41 14.18 9.86 5.35
C VAL A 41 13.41 9.01 6.35
N VAL A 42 13.75 9.10 7.65
CA VAL A 42 13.05 8.35 8.72
C VAL A 42 11.60 8.79 8.84
N VAL A 43 11.33 10.09 8.83
CA VAL A 43 9.95 10.61 8.86
C VAL A 43 9.15 10.11 7.67
N LEU A 44 9.70 10.18 6.46
CA LEU A 44 9.03 9.72 5.24
C LEU A 44 8.74 8.21 5.27
N ALA A 45 9.69 7.41 5.79
CA ALA A 45 9.50 5.98 5.99
C ALA A 45 8.35 5.68 6.98
N ILE A 46 8.32 6.38 8.13
CA ILE A 46 7.27 6.24 9.14
C ILE A 46 5.91 6.64 8.57
N VAL A 47 5.82 7.79 7.91
CA VAL A 47 4.57 8.27 7.30
C VAL A 47 4.06 7.28 6.24
N THR A 48 4.96 6.73 5.42
CA THR A 48 4.59 5.73 4.41
C THR A 48 4.08 4.44 5.04
N ALA A 49 4.77 3.94 6.08
CA ALA A 49 4.43 2.69 6.73
C ALA A 49 3.14 2.77 7.57
N PHE A 50 2.87 3.92 8.19
CA PHE A 50 1.77 4.06 9.14
C PHE A 50 0.57 4.81 8.59
N GLY A 51 0.75 5.61 7.55
CA GLY A 51 -0.27 6.54 7.06
C GLY A 51 -1.59 5.88 6.72
N GLY A 52 -1.56 4.80 5.95
CA GLY A 52 -2.77 4.08 5.55
C GLY A 52 -3.53 3.47 6.74
N GLY A 53 -2.81 2.80 7.65
CA GLY A 53 -3.40 2.22 8.86
C GLY A 53 -3.93 3.28 9.84
N THR A 54 -3.24 4.42 9.94
CA THR A 54 -3.69 5.55 10.76
C THR A 54 -5.01 6.12 10.24
N VAL A 55 -5.08 6.41 8.94
CA VAL A 55 -6.32 6.93 8.33
C VAL A 55 -7.47 5.93 8.50
N ARG A 56 -7.22 4.64 8.26
CA ARG A 56 -8.22 3.57 8.50
C ARG A 56 -8.74 3.61 9.93
N ASP A 57 -7.85 3.60 10.92
CA ASP A 57 -8.24 3.52 12.33
C ASP A 57 -9.02 4.77 12.75
N LEU A 58 -8.63 5.96 12.27
CA LEU A 58 -9.38 7.19 12.50
C LEU A 58 -10.80 7.15 11.89
N LEU A 59 -10.94 6.63 10.66
CA LEU A 59 -12.25 6.50 10.00
C LEU A 59 -13.15 5.46 10.68
N LEU A 60 -12.56 4.40 11.26
CA LEU A 60 -13.30 3.39 12.02
C LEU A 60 -13.58 3.80 13.47
N GLY A 61 -13.06 4.94 13.94
CA GLY A 61 -13.11 5.33 15.37
C GLY A 61 -12.32 4.36 16.26
N ALA A 62 -11.33 3.67 15.70
CA ALA A 62 -10.51 2.68 16.39
C ALA A 62 -9.25 3.33 16.99
N PRO A 63 -8.68 2.75 18.06
CA PRO A 63 -7.35 3.12 18.53
C PRO A 63 -6.32 2.87 17.41
N VAL A 64 -5.49 3.88 17.14
CA VAL A 64 -4.45 3.80 16.11
C VAL A 64 -3.44 2.70 16.45
N PHE A 65 -3.24 1.75 15.56
CA PHE A 65 -2.58 0.46 15.82
C PHE A 65 -1.16 0.57 16.39
N TRP A 66 -0.37 1.52 15.91
CA TRP A 66 1.04 1.67 16.31
C TRP A 66 1.22 2.47 17.61
N ILE A 67 0.22 3.25 18.07
CA ILE A 67 0.30 4.01 19.33
C ILE A 67 0.29 3.06 20.53
N GLY A 68 -0.51 2.00 20.46
CA GLY A 68 -0.60 1.00 21.54
C GLY A 68 0.59 0.04 21.62
N ASN A 69 1.45 -0.01 20.60
CA ASN A 69 2.58 -0.93 20.54
C ASN A 69 3.78 -0.28 19.85
N SER A 70 4.74 0.18 20.65
CA SER A 70 5.95 0.85 20.17
C SER A 70 6.86 -0.03 19.31
N SER A 71 6.67 -1.35 19.27
CA SER A 71 7.46 -2.26 18.42
C SER A 71 7.34 -1.93 16.94
N TYR A 72 6.19 -1.43 16.50
CA TYR A 72 6.00 -0.96 15.11
C TYR A 72 6.89 0.24 14.79
N LEU A 73 6.99 1.20 15.73
CA LEU A 73 7.83 2.39 15.55
C LEU A 73 9.32 2.02 15.50
N HIS A 74 9.77 1.11 16.38
CA HIS A 74 11.13 0.60 16.33
C HIS A 74 11.41 -0.14 15.01
N ASN A 75 10.49 -0.99 14.56
CA ASN A 75 10.59 -1.68 13.27
C ASN A 75 10.75 -0.70 12.10
N ALA A 76 9.85 0.30 12.00
CA ALA A 76 9.92 1.30 10.94
C ALA A 76 11.24 2.10 10.99
N GLY A 77 11.64 2.55 12.18
CA GLY A 77 12.89 3.34 12.37
C GLY A 77 14.14 2.54 12.02
N ILE A 78 14.27 1.32 12.53
CA ILE A 78 15.42 0.45 12.23
C ILE A 78 15.48 0.12 10.74
N THR A 79 14.34 -0.20 10.13
CA THR A 79 14.27 -0.50 8.70
C THR A 79 14.60 0.71 7.84
N ALA A 80 14.13 1.91 8.22
CA ALA A 80 14.47 3.15 7.53
C ALA A 80 16.00 3.44 7.58
N LEU A 81 16.61 3.31 8.76
CA LEU A 81 18.05 3.49 8.93
C LEU A 81 18.86 2.46 8.12
N ALA A 82 18.48 1.20 8.19
CA ALA A 82 19.11 0.14 7.41
C ALA A 82 18.99 0.40 5.90
N THR A 83 17.80 0.80 5.42
CA THR A 83 17.58 1.14 4.01
C THR A 83 18.41 2.35 3.59
N PHE A 84 18.50 3.39 4.43
CA PHE A 84 19.33 4.55 4.16
C PHE A 84 20.81 4.18 4.02
N VAL A 85 21.34 3.36 4.95
CA VAL A 85 22.73 2.89 4.90
C VAL A 85 22.99 2.08 3.63
N VAL A 86 22.11 1.12 3.30
CA VAL A 86 22.24 0.31 2.07
C VAL A 86 22.19 1.19 0.83
N ALA A 87 21.21 2.11 0.74
CA ALA A 87 21.05 3.00 -0.41
C ALA A 87 22.21 4.01 -0.58
N ARG A 88 22.99 4.27 0.48
CA ARG A 88 24.20 5.11 0.43
C ARG A 88 25.37 4.42 -0.28
N PHE A 89 25.49 3.09 -0.10
CA PHE A 89 26.62 2.31 -0.63
C PHE A 89 26.29 1.56 -1.92
N TYR A 90 25.00 1.28 -2.18
CA TYR A 90 24.57 0.51 -3.33
C TYR A 90 23.58 1.27 -4.18
N VAL A 91 23.69 1.11 -5.51
CA VAL A 91 22.70 1.64 -6.45
C VAL A 91 21.50 0.69 -6.45
N ILE A 92 20.40 1.14 -5.78
CA ILE A 92 19.16 0.36 -5.74
C ILE A 92 18.34 0.66 -7.00
N PRO A 93 17.95 -0.36 -7.80
CA PRO A 93 17.10 -0.15 -8.96
C PRO A 93 15.74 0.45 -8.59
N GLU A 94 15.18 1.31 -9.46
CA GLU A 94 13.86 1.92 -9.24
C GLU A 94 12.74 0.88 -9.12
N ALA A 95 12.90 -0.27 -9.78
CA ALA A 95 11.97 -1.39 -9.67
C ALA A 95 11.77 -1.86 -8.22
N VAL A 96 12.77 -1.71 -7.34
CA VAL A 96 12.65 -2.11 -5.93
C VAL A 96 11.59 -1.28 -5.20
N LEU A 97 11.51 0.02 -5.49
CA LEU A 97 10.44 0.88 -4.96
C LEU A 97 9.06 0.37 -5.39
N GLN A 98 8.88 0.07 -6.67
CA GLN A 98 7.60 -0.39 -7.23
C GLN A 98 7.20 -1.77 -6.67
N VAL A 99 8.15 -2.67 -6.52
CA VAL A 99 7.92 -4.00 -5.95
C VAL A 99 7.61 -3.91 -4.47
N SER A 100 8.37 -3.12 -3.70
CA SER A 100 8.08 -2.89 -2.28
C SER A 100 6.67 -2.32 -2.10
N ASP A 101 6.30 -1.34 -2.92
CA ASP A 101 4.96 -0.74 -2.90
C ASP A 101 3.86 -1.77 -3.25
N ALA A 102 4.12 -2.71 -4.16
CA ALA A 102 3.19 -3.78 -4.49
C ALA A 102 2.93 -4.72 -3.29
N PHE A 103 3.97 -5.07 -2.54
CA PHE A 103 3.84 -5.85 -1.30
C PHE A 103 3.07 -5.08 -0.21
N VAL A 104 3.40 -3.80 -0.01
CA VAL A 104 2.69 -2.91 0.91
C VAL A 104 1.21 -2.87 0.58
N LEU A 105 0.88 -2.63 -0.70
CA LEU A 105 -0.49 -2.56 -1.16
C LEU A 105 -1.24 -3.88 -0.85
N ALA A 106 -0.64 -5.03 -1.19
CA ALA A 106 -1.28 -6.33 -1.02
C ALA A 106 -1.55 -6.65 0.47
N VAL A 107 -0.55 -6.47 1.32
CA VAL A 107 -0.64 -6.78 2.74
C VAL A 107 -1.59 -5.82 3.46
N PHE A 108 -1.42 -4.51 3.26
CA PHE A 108 -2.25 -3.54 3.96
C PHE A 108 -3.69 -3.48 3.45
N THR A 109 -3.95 -3.85 2.20
CA THR A 109 -5.34 -4.02 1.73
C THR A 109 -6.04 -5.10 2.55
N MET A 110 -5.41 -6.24 2.79
CA MET A 110 -6.02 -7.32 3.57
C MET A 110 -6.12 -6.98 5.06
N LEU A 111 -5.09 -6.38 5.65
CA LEU A 111 -5.13 -5.91 7.04
C LEU A 111 -6.22 -4.85 7.25
N GLY A 112 -6.41 -3.97 6.27
CA GLY A 112 -7.47 -2.97 6.30
C GLY A 112 -8.87 -3.57 6.20
N ALA A 113 -9.07 -4.51 5.31
CA ALA A 113 -10.32 -5.23 5.14
C ALA A 113 -10.68 -6.04 6.40
N GLN A 114 -9.74 -6.83 6.93
CA GLN A 114 -9.95 -7.58 8.17
C GLN A 114 -10.30 -6.67 9.35
N ARG A 115 -9.62 -5.54 9.47
CA ARG A 115 -9.89 -4.59 10.56
C ARG A 115 -11.30 -4.00 10.45
N ALA A 116 -11.72 -3.61 9.24
CA ALA A 116 -13.07 -3.08 9.02
C ALA A 116 -14.15 -4.13 9.31
N GLU A 117 -13.94 -5.38 8.89
CA GLU A 117 -14.84 -6.49 9.18
C GLU A 117 -14.96 -6.74 10.69
N ALA A 118 -13.85 -6.73 11.42
CA ALA A 118 -13.84 -6.87 12.88
C ALA A 118 -14.61 -5.73 13.60
N PHE A 119 -14.76 -4.57 12.97
CA PHE A 119 -15.60 -3.45 13.42
C PHE A 119 -17.05 -3.54 12.95
N GLY A 120 -17.45 -4.65 12.33
CA GLY A 120 -18.82 -4.90 11.86
C GLY A 120 -19.17 -4.15 10.57
N ALA A 121 -18.18 -3.70 9.80
CA ALA A 121 -18.42 -3.05 8.53
C ALA A 121 -19.03 -4.02 7.50
N GLY A 122 -19.99 -3.53 6.71
CA GLY A 122 -20.54 -4.31 5.60
C GLY A 122 -19.53 -4.48 4.45
N PRO A 123 -19.82 -5.39 3.49
CA PRO A 123 -18.89 -5.80 2.42
C PRO A 123 -18.25 -4.64 1.64
N ALA A 124 -19.04 -3.67 1.21
CA ALA A 124 -18.56 -2.52 0.45
C ALA A 124 -17.57 -1.66 1.26
N ILE A 125 -17.88 -1.41 2.54
CA ILE A 125 -17.00 -0.65 3.44
C ILE A 125 -15.72 -1.43 3.74
N THR A 126 -15.82 -2.75 3.94
CA THR A 126 -14.67 -3.64 4.13
C THR A 126 -13.68 -3.54 2.97
N VAL A 127 -14.16 -3.64 1.73
CA VAL A 127 -13.31 -3.47 0.54
C VAL A 127 -12.71 -2.07 0.48
N THR A 128 -13.52 -1.03 0.72
CA THR A 128 -13.07 0.37 0.68
C THR A 128 -11.99 0.65 1.74
N MET A 129 -12.17 0.17 2.96
CA MET A 129 -11.17 0.33 4.04
C MET A 129 -9.88 -0.41 3.74
N GLY A 130 -9.98 -1.59 3.10
CA GLY A 130 -8.81 -2.29 2.57
C GLY A 130 -8.05 -1.43 1.56
N MET A 131 -8.74 -0.90 0.56
CA MET A 131 -8.14 -0.02 -0.46
C MET A 131 -7.51 1.23 0.16
N ILE A 132 -8.21 1.93 1.05
CA ILE A 132 -7.70 3.12 1.75
C ILE A 132 -6.40 2.76 2.49
N THR A 133 -6.41 1.65 3.24
CA THR A 133 -5.25 1.23 4.04
C THR A 133 -4.03 0.93 3.16
N GLY A 134 -4.23 0.26 2.04
CA GLY A 134 -3.14 -0.10 1.12
C GLY A 134 -2.61 1.09 0.30
N VAL A 135 -3.48 2.03 -0.07
CA VAL A 135 -3.16 3.11 -1.02
C VAL A 135 -2.63 4.37 -0.33
N VAL A 136 -3.21 4.77 0.82
CA VAL A 136 -2.98 6.10 1.42
C VAL A 136 -1.53 6.28 1.87
N GLY A 137 -0.86 5.24 2.37
CA GLY A 137 0.56 5.33 2.73
C GLY A 137 1.43 5.77 1.55
N GLY A 138 1.21 5.17 0.37
CA GLY A 138 1.88 5.53 -0.88
C GLY A 138 1.50 6.93 -1.38
N VAL A 139 0.24 7.33 -1.23
CA VAL A 139 -0.20 8.70 -1.57
C VAL A 139 0.52 9.73 -0.72
N LEU A 140 0.57 9.54 0.60
CA LEU A 140 1.28 10.46 1.50
C LEU A 140 2.77 10.53 1.16
N ARG A 141 3.42 9.40 0.91
CA ARG A 141 4.82 9.33 0.45
C ARG A 141 5.04 10.19 -0.79
N ASP A 142 4.23 9.97 -1.84
CA ASP A 142 4.41 10.64 -3.13
C ASP A 142 4.17 12.15 -3.00
N VAL A 143 3.12 12.56 -2.29
CA VAL A 143 2.82 13.98 -2.00
C VAL A 143 3.98 14.66 -1.25
N LEU A 144 4.50 14.02 -0.20
CA LEU A 144 5.61 14.57 0.59
C LEU A 144 6.93 14.65 -0.20
N THR A 145 7.10 13.82 -1.21
CA THR A 145 8.27 13.86 -2.11
C THR A 145 8.07 14.76 -3.34
N GLY A 146 6.92 15.45 -3.44
CA GLY A 146 6.58 16.32 -4.56
C GLY A 146 6.28 15.56 -5.86
N GLU A 147 5.87 14.29 -5.75
CA GLU A 147 5.50 13.45 -6.88
C GLU A 147 3.98 13.35 -7.03
N ILE A 148 3.50 13.13 -8.24
CA ILE A 148 2.09 12.76 -8.45
C ILE A 148 1.89 11.37 -7.86
N PRO A 149 0.92 11.18 -6.93
CA PRO A 149 0.67 9.86 -6.35
C PRO A 149 0.44 8.79 -7.41
N MET A 150 1.00 7.59 -7.17
CA MET A 150 0.93 6.47 -8.13
C MET A 150 -0.51 6.17 -8.57
N VAL A 151 -1.48 6.31 -7.67
CA VAL A 151 -2.90 6.05 -7.96
C VAL A 151 -3.47 6.98 -9.04
N PHE A 152 -2.88 8.18 -9.25
CA PHE A 152 -3.32 9.18 -10.23
C PHE A 152 -2.44 9.26 -11.47
N ARG A 153 -1.32 8.54 -11.53
CA ARG A 153 -0.42 8.59 -12.68
C ARG A 153 -1.04 7.86 -13.88
N ARG A 154 -1.09 8.51 -15.04
CA ARG A 154 -1.70 8.01 -16.28
C ARG A 154 -1.15 6.65 -16.76
N ARG A 155 0.11 6.33 -16.45
CA ARG A 155 0.81 5.10 -16.91
C ARG A 155 1.17 4.15 -15.79
N ILE A 156 0.54 4.25 -14.63
CA ILE A 156 0.74 3.28 -13.56
C ILE A 156 -0.40 2.27 -13.56
N TYR A 157 -0.01 1.17 -13.88
CA TYR A 157 -0.51 -0.19 -14.04
C TYR A 157 -1.34 -0.65 -12.84
N LEU A 158 -2.70 -0.69 -13.04
CA LEU A 158 -3.69 -1.36 -12.17
C LEU A 158 -3.41 -1.21 -10.65
N TYR A 159 -3.22 0.04 -10.16
CA TYR A 159 -2.84 0.27 -8.76
C TYR A 159 -4.01 -0.01 -7.80
N ALA A 160 -4.98 0.90 -7.74
CA ALA A 160 -6.15 0.76 -6.87
C ALA A 160 -7.07 -0.39 -7.31
N THR A 161 -7.08 -0.71 -8.60
CA THR A 161 -7.84 -1.85 -9.14
C THR A 161 -7.32 -3.20 -8.66
N ALA A 162 -6.02 -3.36 -8.46
CA ALA A 162 -5.47 -4.58 -7.86
C ALA A 162 -5.92 -4.74 -6.40
N ALA A 163 -5.91 -3.65 -5.61
CA ALA A 163 -6.42 -3.65 -4.24
C ALA A 163 -7.94 -3.92 -4.21
N LEU A 164 -8.71 -3.35 -5.14
CA LEU A 164 -10.14 -3.62 -5.29
C LEU A 164 -10.39 -5.10 -5.56
N CYS A 165 -9.70 -5.69 -6.54
CA CYS A 165 -9.86 -7.11 -6.88
C CYS A 165 -9.52 -8.02 -5.69
N GLY A 166 -8.40 -7.77 -5.01
CA GLY A 166 -8.02 -8.54 -3.83
C GLY A 166 -9.03 -8.40 -2.69
N GLY A 167 -9.53 -7.19 -2.44
CA GLY A 167 -10.58 -6.94 -1.44
C GLY A 167 -11.89 -7.65 -1.77
N LEU A 168 -12.29 -7.66 -3.04
CA LEU A 168 -13.49 -8.40 -3.49
C LEU A 168 -13.31 -9.92 -3.33
N VAL A 169 -12.13 -10.45 -3.65
CA VAL A 169 -11.81 -11.88 -3.44
C VAL A 169 -11.86 -12.22 -1.96
N PHE A 170 -11.24 -11.40 -1.09
CA PHE A 170 -11.29 -11.59 0.37
C PHE A 170 -12.73 -11.65 0.87
N VAL A 171 -13.54 -10.65 0.53
CA VAL A 171 -14.94 -10.59 0.98
C VAL A 171 -15.74 -11.75 0.41
N GLY A 172 -15.61 -12.05 -0.89
CA GLY A 172 -16.33 -13.15 -1.53
C GLY A 172 -16.03 -14.52 -0.89
N LEU A 173 -14.76 -14.79 -0.59
CA LEU A 173 -14.36 -16.04 0.07
C LEU A 173 -14.83 -16.08 1.52
N ASN A 174 -14.78 -14.97 2.25
CA ASN A 174 -15.24 -14.93 3.65
C ASN A 174 -16.74 -15.19 3.77
N TYR A 175 -17.54 -14.74 2.79
CA TYR A 175 -18.97 -15.04 2.73
C TYR A 175 -19.26 -16.46 2.23
N GLY A 176 -18.50 -16.96 1.26
CA GLY A 176 -18.67 -18.28 0.67
C GLY A 176 -18.10 -19.45 1.51
N TRP A 177 -17.00 -19.16 2.25
CA TRP A 177 -16.27 -20.15 3.07
C TRP A 177 -15.83 -19.55 4.41
N PRO A 178 -16.76 -19.26 5.33
CA PRO A 178 -16.46 -18.59 6.60
C PRO A 178 -15.55 -19.38 7.53
N ASP A 179 -15.47 -20.70 7.33
CA ASP A 179 -14.63 -21.59 8.15
C ASP A 179 -13.12 -21.50 7.81
N HIS A 180 -12.75 -20.76 6.76
CA HIS A 180 -11.36 -20.66 6.30
C HIS A 180 -10.85 -19.21 6.16
N PRO A 181 -10.85 -18.41 7.26
CA PRO A 181 -10.49 -16.97 7.18
C PRO A 181 -9.05 -16.74 6.72
N HIS A 182 -8.11 -17.66 7.03
CA HIS A 182 -6.73 -17.58 6.54
C HIS A 182 -6.63 -17.72 5.02
N ALA A 183 -7.45 -18.59 4.42
CA ALA A 183 -7.47 -18.81 2.98
C ALA A 183 -7.97 -17.56 2.26
N SER A 184 -8.97 -16.86 2.81
CA SER A 184 -9.52 -15.62 2.26
C SER A 184 -8.49 -14.51 2.26
N VAL A 185 -7.73 -14.34 3.35
CA VAL A 185 -6.65 -13.35 3.46
C VAL A 185 -5.52 -13.67 2.48
N LEU A 186 -5.05 -14.92 2.47
CA LEU A 186 -3.98 -15.34 1.58
C LEU A 186 -4.35 -15.16 0.10
N ALA A 187 -5.57 -15.56 -0.27
CA ALA A 187 -6.07 -15.38 -1.63
C ALA A 187 -6.13 -13.89 -2.02
N GLY A 188 -6.64 -13.02 -1.15
CA GLY A 188 -6.67 -11.58 -1.37
C GLY A 188 -5.28 -10.97 -1.54
N VAL A 189 -4.31 -11.35 -0.68
CA VAL A 189 -2.90 -10.93 -0.82
C VAL A 189 -2.33 -11.38 -2.16
N LEU A 190 -2.50 -12.68 -2.50
CA LEU A 190 -1.94 -13.25 -3.73
C LEU A 190 -2.55 -12.60 -4.98
N VAL A 191 -3.85 -12.36 -5.01
CA VAL A 191 -4.52 -11.71 -6.15
C VAL A 191 -4.03 -10.27 -6.30
N THR A 192 -3.99 -9.49 -5.21
CA THR A 192 -3.50 -8.11 -5.25
C THR A 192 -2.04 -8.06 -5.73
N LEU A 193 -1.18 -8.90 -5.15
CA LEU A 193 0.23 -8.93 -5.47
C LEU A 193 0.47 -9.41 -6.92
N ALA A 194 -0.20 -10.49 -7.33
CA ALA A 194 -0.08 -11.02 -8.69
C ALA A 194 -0.50 -9.98 -9.74
N LEU A 195 -1.64 -9.31 -9.54
CA LEU A 195 -2.10 -8.25 -10.44
C LEU A 195 -1.12 -7.08 -10.49
N ARG A 196 -0.55 -6.66 -9.34
CA ARG A 196 0.44 -5.58 -9.30
C ARG A 196 1.74 -5.95 -9.98
N LEU A 197 2.29 -7.12 -9.69
CA LEU A 197 3.54 -7.58 -10.32
C LEU A 197 3.35 -7.82 -11.83
N ALA A 198 2.23 -8.41 -12.22
CA ALA A 198 1.85 -8.57 -13.62
C ALA A 198 1.75 -7.20 -14.32
N ALA A 199 1.06 -6.25 -13.70
CA ALA A 199 0.92 -4.90 -14.22
C ALA A 199 2.26 -4.18 -14.36
N ILE A 200 3.17 -4.29 -13.38
CA ILE A 200 4.53 -3.74 -13.45
C ILE A 200 5.32 -4.42 -14.58
N ARG A 201 5.23 -5.75 -14.70
CA ARG A 201 6.01 -6.54 -15.68
C ARG A 201 5.58 -6.32 -17.12
N TRP A 202 4.25 -6.24 -17.35
CA TRP A 202 3.66 -6.10 -18.70
C TRP A 202 3.15 -4.71 -19.01
N ARG A 203 3.34 -3.74 -18.11
CA ARG A 203 2.92 -2.34 -18.28
C ARG A 203 1.43 -2.20 -18.60
N LEU A 204 0.57 -2.97 -17.90
CA LEU A 204 -0.87 -2.97 -18.10
C LEU A 204 -1.50 -1.70 -17.49
N SER A 205 -2.12 -0.86 -18.29
CA SER A 205 -2.83 0.36 -17.84
C SER A 205 -4.32 0.28 -18.17
N LEU A 206 -5.13 1.03 -17.42
CA LEU A 206 -6.52 1.27 -17.78
C LEU A 206 -6.60 2.20 -18.99
N PRO A 207 -7.70 2.15 -19.79
CA PRO A 207 -7.95 3.10 -20.86
C PRO A 207 -7.88 4.54 -20.37
N GLU A 208 -7.23 5.42 -21.13
CA GLU A 208 -7.16 6.84 -20.83
C GLU A 208 -8.44 7.55 -21.28
N PHE A 209 -8.86 8.57 -20.53
CA PHE A 209 -9.92 9.47 -20.96
C PHE A 209 -9.31 10.48 -21.93
N GLU A 210 -9.27 10.12 -23.23
CA GLU A 210 -8.85 11.03 -24.29
C GLU A 210 -10.03 11.87 -24.75
N HIS A 211 -9.85 13.19 -24.77
CA HIS A 211 -10.78 14.08 -25.42
C HIS A 211 -10.54 14.01 -26.94
N LYS A 212 -11.57 13.71 -27.71
CA LYS A 212 -11.48 13.48 -29.17
C LYS A 212 -11.24 14.74 -30.01
N ASP A 213 -11.05 15.91 -29.38
CA ASP A 213 -11.03 17.22 -30.02
C ASP A 213 -9.67 17.94 -30.02
N ASP A 214 -8.57 17.27 -29.64
CA ASP A 214 -7.24 17.84 -29.88
C ASP A 214 -6.79 17.61 -31.32
N GLY A 215 -7.56 18.19 -32.24
CA GLY A 215 -7.08 18.45 -33.62
C GLY A 215 -5.81 19.30 -33.58
N PRO A 216 -4.90 19.18 -34.55
CA PRO A 216 -3.66 19.92 -34.55
C PRO A 216 -3.95 21.41 -34.42
N THR A 217 -3.47 22.03 -33.34
CA THR A 217 -3.42 23.51 -33.23
C THR A 217 -2.53 24.01 -34.34
N THR A 218 -3.13 24.38 -35.45
CA THR A 218 -2.48 25.18 -36.48
C THR A 218 -2.19 26.53 -35.83
N THR A 219 -0.95 26.74 -35.41
CA THR A 219 -0.42 28.07 -35.16
C THR A 219 -0.56 28.87 -36.46
N PRO A 220 -1.25 30.01 -36.47
CA PRO A 220 -1.19 30.89 -37.64
C PRO A 220 0.23 31.42 -37.70
N GLU A 221 0.95 31.07 -38.77
CA GLU A 221 2.12 31.83 -39.18
C GLU A 221 1.65 33.26 -39.48
N GLY A 222 2.08 34.20 -38.64
CA GLY A 222 1.85 35.61 -38.83
C GLY A 222 2.77 36.15 -39.92
N ASP A 223 2.17 36.82 -40.88
CA ASP A 223 2.80 37.73 -41.83
C ASP A 223 3.51 38.91 -41.12
#